data_8f6cb597851838ec5abe754d0612d2ed
#
_entry.id   8f6cb597851838ec5abe754d0612d2ed
#
_cell.length_a   1.000
_cell.length_b   1.000
_cell.length_c   1.000
_cell.angle_alpha   90.00
_cell.angle_beta   90.00
_cell.angle_gamma   90.00
#
_symmetry.space_group_name_H-M   'P 1'
#
loop_
_entity.id
_entity.type
_entity.pdbx_description
1 polymer ?
#
loop_
_entity_poly.entity_id
_entity_poly.type
_entity_poly.pdbx_seq_one_letter_code
_entity_poly.pdbx_strand_id
1 'polypeptide(L)'
;MTTLDLETDPRVDLPRLVHLIENSFRRKLNVRHYLDRIRGRTAGLIIAGEYEGGAILTWERPAGMKSSSDEPPRLVPYLDKFAVLSSSQGSSGVADIVFQSMVRTCFPQGVCWRSRSDNPVNKWYFERSAGTWKIPTKEGKAGDWTMFWTGEGVVEDEETWKSYVGVCEGVVPSWDGGGKAD
;
A
#
# COMPACT_ATOMS: atom_id res chain seq x y z
N MET A 1 16.14 -1.09 10.17
CA MET A 1 14.92 -0.62 9.46
C MET A 1 15.04 0.89 9.24
N THR A 2 15.05 1.31 7.99
CA THR A 2 15.11 2.73 7.65
C THR A 2 13.69 3.26 7.49
N THR A 3 13.38 4.39 8.10
CA THR A 3 12.09 5.06 7.99
C THR A 3 12.27 6.48 7.47
N LEU A 4 11.24 6.95 6.77
CA LEU A 4 11.14 8.31 6.23
C LEU A 4 10.04 9.06 6.97
N ASP A 5 10.27 10.32 7.31
CA ASP A 5 9.22 11.18 7.86
C ASP A 5 8.75 12.15 6.79
N LEU A 6 7.50 12.01 6.36
CA LEU A 6 6.93 12.84 5.29
C LEU A 6 6.78 14.31 5.67
N GLU A 7 6.69 14.63 6.97
CA GLU A 7 6.53 16.01 7.44
C GLU A 7 7.85 16.76 7.54
N THR A 8 8.94 16.05 7.85
CA THR A 8 10.21 16.69 8.15
C THR A 8 11.28 16.51 7.09
N ASP A 9 11.13 15.53 6.19
CA ASP A 9 12.11 15.31 5.12
C ASP A 9 12.04 16.48 4.11
N PRO A 10 13.14 17.23 3.91
CA PRO A 10 13.12 18.40 3.04
C PRO A 10 12.90 18.11 1.56
N ARG A 11 13.02 16.85 1.15
CA ARG A 11 12.78 16.42 -0.24
C ARG A 11 11.29 16.27 -0.55
N VAL A 12 10.45 16.19 0.48
CA VAL A 12 9.01 15.94 0.32
C VAL A 12 8.24 17.25 0.27
N ASP A 13 7.50 17.45 -0.81
CA ASP A 13 6.50 18.52 -0.91
C ASP A 13 5.15 17.95 -0.46
N LEU A 14 4.86 18.09 0.83
CA LEU A 14 3.67 17.49 1.43
C LEU A 14 2.35 17.99 0.82
N PRO A 15 2.16 19.30 0.57
CA PRO A 15 0.94 19.77 -0.09
C PRO A 15 0.71 19.13 -1.47
N ARG A 16 1.76 18.96 -2.27
CA ARG A 16 1.65 18.33 -3.58
C ARG A 16 1.35 16.82 -3.46
N LEU A 17 1.94 16.17 -2.46
CA LEU A 17 1.66 14.75 -2.19
C LEU A 17 0.21 14.54 -1.80
N VAL A 18 -0.32 15.36 -0.90
CA VAL A 18 -1.73 15.32 -0.49
C VAL A 18 -2.64 15.56 -1.69
N HIS A 19 -2.33 16.56 -2.51
CA HIS A 19 -3.10 16.84 -3.73
C HIS A 19 -3.11 15.63 -4.68
N LEU A 20 -1.96 15.00 -4.89
CA LEU A 20 -1.86 13.80 -5.71
C LEU A 20 -2.79 12.70 -5.20
N ILE A 21 -2.74 12.41 -3.92
CA ILE A 21 -3.56 11.37 -3.30
C ILE A 21 -5.05 11.69 -3.43
N GLU A 22 -5.45 12.89 -3.03
CA GLU A 22 -6.85 13.29 -3.06
C GLU A 22 -7.42 13.34 -4.49
N ASN A 23 -6.63 13.81 -5.45
CA ASN A 23 -7.02 13.86 -6.85
C ASN A 23 -7.15 12.44 -7.44
N SER A 24 -6.19 11.58 -7.17
CA SER A 24 -6.18 10.21 -7.71
C SER A 24 -7.36 9.38 -7.21
N PHE A 25 -7.65 9.46 -5.93
CA PHE A 25 -8.73 8.71 -5.30
C PHE A 25 -10.09 9.41 -5.36
N ARG A 26 -10.10 10.69 -5.73
CA ARG A 26 -11.29 11.55 -5.73
C ARG A 26 -11.98 11.58 -4.37
N ARG A 27 -11.16 11.68 -3.32
CA ARG A 27 -11.62 11.70 -1.93
C ARG A 27 -10.72 12.61 -1.11
N LYS A 28 -11.29 13.17 -0.06
CA LYS A 28 -10.55 13.98 0.89
C LYS A 28 -9.86 13.09 1.93
N LEU A 29 -8.56 13.31 2.10
CA LEU A 29 -7.75 12.62 3.10
C LEU A 29 -7.81 13.39 4.42
N ASN A 30 -8.04 12.68 5.52
CA ASN A 30 -7.79 13.24 6.85
C ASN A 30 -6.28 13.25 7.08
N VAL A 31 -5.62 14.34 6.69
CA VAL A 31 -4.17 14.45 6.62
C VAL A 31 -3.54 14.24 7.99
N ARG A 32 -4.06 14.90 9.03
CA ARG A 32 -3.46 14.78 10.37
C ARG A 32 -3.55 13.36 10.90
N HIS A 33 -4.70 12.75 10.79
CA HIS A 33 -4.90 11.36 11.21
C HIS A 33 -4.00 10.39 10.43
N TYR A 34 -3.91 10.60 9.12
CA TYR A 34 -3.07 9.77 8.25
C TYR A 34 -1.59 9.87 8.61
N LEU A 35 -1.07 11.09 8.75
CA LEU A 35 0.34 11.31 9.08
C LEU A 35 0.67 10.77 10.47
N ASP A 36 -0.23 10.91 11.43
CA ASP A 36 -0.03 10.35 12.77
C ASP A 36 0.03 8.82 12.74
N ARG A 37 -0.81 8.20 11.92
CA ARG A 37 -0.83 6.73 11.77
C ARG A 37 0.47 6.18 11.19
N ILE A 38 1.04 6.85 10.19
CA ILE A 38 2.23 6.34 9.49
C ILE A 38 3.56 6.86 10.06
N ARG A 39 3.50 7.75 11.05
CA ARG A 39 4.72 8.30 11.67
C ARG A 39 5.59 7.19 12.23
N GLY A 40 6.88 7.21 11.85
CA GLY A 40 7.83 6.18 12.24
C GLY A 40 7.66 4.84 11.53
N ARG A 41 6.73 4.73 10.58
CA ARG A 41 6.45 3.50 9.84
C ARG A 41 6.52 3.65 8.33
N THR A 42 6.81 4.82 7.81
CA THR A 42 6.94 5.04 6.38
C THR A 42 8.23 4.39 5.87
N ALA A 43 8.08 3.37 5.07
CA ALA A 43 9.19 2.58 4.53
C ALA A 43 9.80 3.22 3.29
N GLY A 44 9.02 3.98 2.53
CA GLY A 44 9.50 4.66 1.33
C GLY A 44 8.44 5.52 0.68
N LEU A 45 8.92 6.41 -0.17
CA LEU A 45 8.10 7.27 -1.01
C LEU A 45 8.66 7.24 -2.42
N ILE A 46 7.81 7.00 -3.39
CA ILE A 46 8.16 7.06 -4.82
C ILE A 46 7.36 8.19 -5.43
N ILE A 47 8.04 9.10 -6.12
CA ILE A 47 7.41 10.21 -6.84
C ILE A 47 7.90 10.17 -8.28
N ALA A 48 6.97 10.21 -9.21
CA ALA A 48 7.23 10.29 -10.64
C ALA A 48 6.86 11.68 -11.18
N GLY A 49 7.77 12.29 -11.93
CA GLY A 49 7.58 13.61 -12.51
C GLY A 49 7.35 14.70 -11.45
N GLU A 50 6.51 15.64 -11.78
CA GLU A 50 6.13 16.75 -10.90
C GLU A 50 4.92 16.35 -10.04
N TYR A 51 5.06 15.29 -9.27
CA TYR A 51 3.97 14.69 -8.49
C TYR A 51 2.79 14.24 -9.37
N GLU A 52 3.11 13.71 -10.54
CA GLU A 52 2.12 13.13 -11.46
C GLU A 52 1.67 11.74 -11.02
N GLY A 53 2.53 11.01 -10.34
CA GLY A 53 2.24 9.74 -9.74
C GLY A 53 3.15 9.45 -8.56
N GLY A 54 2.75 8.55 -7.71
CA GLY A 54 3.56 8.18 -6.57
C GLY A 54 3.01 7.00 -5.78
N ALA A 55 3.84 6.54 -4.85
CA ALA A 55 3.48 5.48 -3.93
C ALA A 55 4.04 5.76 -2.55
N ILE A 56 3.24 5.51 -1.53
CA ILE A 56 3.66 5.53 -0.14
C ILE A 56 3.69 4.10 0.36
N LEU A 57 4.86 3.68 0.85
CA LEU A 57 5.05 2.34 1.40
C LEU A 57 5.27 2.44 2.89
N THR A 58 4.67 1.52 3.63
CA THR A 58 4.74 1.50 5.08
C THR A 58 5.23 0.13 5.57
N TRP A 59 5.81 0.14 6.78
CA TRP A 59 6.09 -1.08 7.52
C TRP A 59 4.86 -1.42 8.35
N GLU A 60 4.26 -2.57 8.08
CA GLU A 60 3.07 -2.99 8.79
C GLU A 60 3.33 -4.26 9.61
N ARG A 61 2.70 -4.32 10.78
CA ARG A 61 2.77 -5.48 11.66
C ARG A 61 1.59 -6.41 11.38
N PRO A 62 1.82 -7.70 11.11
CA PRO A 62 0.71 -8.64 10.89
C PRO A 62 -0.18 -8.76 12.12
N ALA A 63 -1.49 -8.66 11.94
CA ALA A 63 -2.45 -8.92 12.98
C ALA A 63 -2.47 -10.43 13.30
N GLY A 64 -2.63 -10.77 14.57
CA GLY A 64 -2.77 -12.16 15.02
C GLY A 64 -1.49 -12.97 15.10
N MET A 65 -0.33 -12.41 14.72
CA MET A 65 0.94 -13.09 14.91
C MET A 65 1.54 -12.69 16.26
N LYS A 66 1.70 -13.68 17.13
CA LYS A 66 2.37 -13.49 18.41
C LYS A 66 3.87 -13.37 18.19
N SER A 67 4.47 -12.25 18.55
CA SER A 67 5.91 -12.21 18.72
C SER A 67 6.26 -12.90 20.03
N SER A 68 7.22 -13.84 19.98
CA SER A 68 7.85 -14.27 21.21
C SER A 68 8.62 -13.08 21.80
N SER A 69 8.76 -13.02 23.13
CA SER A 69 9.44 -11.93 23.81
C SER A 69 10.91 -11.74 23.38
N ASP A 70 11.50 -12.71 22.69
CA ASP A 70 12.90 -12.74 22.31
C ASP A 70 13.14 -12.44 20.81
N GLU A 71 12.10 -12.35 19.99
CA GLU A 71 12.22 -12.05 18.57
C GLU A 71 11.71 -10.66 18.24
N PRO A 72 12.43 -9.91 17.37
CA PRO A 72 11.93 -8.62 16.92
C PRO A 72 10.60 -8.81 16.17
N PRO A 73 9.66 -7.85 16.26
CA PRO A 73 8.39 -7.95 15.55
C PRO A 73 8.63 -8.05 14.05
N ARG A 74 7.95 -8.99 13.40
CA ARG A 74 7.99 -9.11 11.94
C ARG A 74 7.25 -7.93 11.33
N LEU A 75 7.94 -7.21 10.46
CA LEU A 75 7.37 -6.09 9.71
C LEU A 75 7.31 -6.46 8.24
N VAL A 76 6.22 -6.07 7.60
CA VAL A 76 5.94 -6.38 6.21
C VAL A 76 5.87 -5.08 5.42
N PRO A 77 6.56 -4.99 4.26
CA PRO A 77 6.37 -3.86 3.36
C PRO A 77 4.95 -3.87 2.79
N TYR A 78 4.27 -2.76 2.93
CA TYR A 78 2.89 -2.61 2.49
C TYR A 78 2.76 -1.39 1.59
N LEU A 79 2.11 -1.57 0.44
CA LEU A 79 1.79 -0.45 -0.44
C LEU A 79 0.52 0.22 0.10
N ASP A 80 0.72 1.31 0.84
CA ASP A 80 -0.39 1.99 1.51
C ASP A 80 -1.18 2.88 0.56
N LYS A 81 -0.48 3.65 -0.28
CA LYS A 81 -1.10 4.50 -1.29
C LYS A 81 -0.36 4.36 -2.62
N PHE A 82 -1.13 4.14 -3.67
CA PHE A 82 -0.66 4.16 -5.06
C PHE A 82 -1.56 5.15 -5.80
N ALA A 83 -0.98 6.25 -6.27
CA ALA A 83 -1.74 7.37 -6.77
C ALA A 83 -1.20 7.86 -8.11
N VAL A 84 -2.09 8.22 -9.02
CA VAL A 84 -1.76 8.85 -10.29
C VAL A 84 -2.76 9.97 -10.52
N LEU A 85 -2.27 11.18 -10.86
CA LEU A 85 -3.15 12.31 -11.20
C LEU A 85 -4.13 11.89 -12.30
N SER A 86 -5.37 12.32 -12.17
CA SER A 86 -6.42 11.99 -13.15
C SER A 86 -6.05 12.45 -14.57
N SER A 87 -5.32 13.56 -14.70
CA SER A 87 -4.79 14.04 -15.97
C SER A 87 -3.71 13.15 -16.58
N SER A 88 -3.08 12.30 -15.78
CA SER A 88 -1.98 11.41 -16.21
C SER A 88 -2.41 9.94 -16.30
N GLN A 89 -3.64 9.63 -15.90
CA GLN A 89 -4.16 8.27 -15.97
C GLN A 89 -4.37 7.83 -17.42
N GLY A 90 -3.80 6.69 -17.77
CA GLY A 90 -4.01 6.05 -19.07
C GLY A 90 -3.15 6.54 -20.22
N SER A 91 -2.33 7.59 -20.08
CA SER A 91 -1.66 8.20 -21.24
C SER A 91 -0.14 8.25 -21.18
N SER A 92 0.49 8.21 -20.01
CA SER A 92 1.92 8.55 -19.90
C SER A 92 2.81 7.47 -19.30
N GLY A 93 2.28 6.31 -18.95
CA GLY A 93 3.06 5.26 -18.30
C GLY A 93 3.52 5.61 -16.88
N VAL A 94 2.99 6.66 -16.28
CA VAL A 94 3.37 7.09 -14.93
C VAL A 94 3.15 5.98 -13.91
N ALA A 95 2.00 5.31 -13.97
CA ALA A 95 1.69 4.20 -13.09
C ALA A 95 2.73 3.07 -13.19
N ASP A 96 3.13 2.73 -14.41
CA ASP A 96 4.15 1.69 -14.63
C ASP A 96 5.51 2.10 -14.10
N ILE A 97 5.90 3.35 -14.24
CA ILE A 97 7.16 3.87 -13.70
C ILE A 97 7.19 3.72 -12.18
N VAL A 98 6.13 4.14 -11.51
CA VAL A 98 6.01 4.04 -10.04
C VAL A 98 6.05 2.58 -9.60
N PHE A 99 5.26 1.73 -10.25
CA PHE A 99 5.16 0.31 -9.92
C PHE A 99 6.50 -0.41 -10.13
N GLN A 100 7.18 -0.16 -11.26
CA GLN A 100 8.48 -0.75 -11.54
C GLN A 100 9.55 -0.31 -10.53
N SER A 101 9.53 0.95 -10.11
CA SER A 101 10.43 1.44 -9.06
C SER A 101 10.20 0.72 -7.74
N MET A 102 8.95 0.48 -7.40
CA MET A 102 8.59 -0.28 -6.19
C MET A 102 9.14 -1.70 -6.24
N VAL A 103 8.87 -2.41 -7.33
CA VAL A 103 9.19 -3.83 -7.47
C VAL A 103 10.69 -4.08 -7.66
N ARG A 104 11.37 -3.21 -8.41
CA ARG A 104 12.78 -3.44 -8.76
C ARG A 104 13.76 -2.79 -7.80
N THR A 105 13.41 -1.67 -7.23
CA THR A 105 14.34 -0.86 -6.44
C THR A 105 14.01 -0.86 -4.96
N CYS A 106 12.78 -0.57 -4.59
CA CYS A 106 12.42 -0.39 -3.19
C CYS A 106 12.25 -1.71 -2.44
N PHE A 107 11.47 -2.63 -3.00
CA PHE A 107 11.16 -3.91 -2.36
C PHE A 107 11.21 -5.06 -3.36
N PRO A 108 12.42 -5.42 -3.85
CA PRO A 108 12.55 -6.50 -4.84
C PRO A 108 12.15 -7.87 -4.30
N GLN A 109 12.13 -8.06 -2.98
CA GLN A 109 11.75 -9.33 -2.37
C GLN A 109 10.24 -9.49 -2.20
N GLY A 110 9.50 -8.40 -2.28
CA GLY A 110 8.06 -8.46 -2.25
C GLY A 110 7.40 -7.36 -1.41
N VAL A 111 6.18 -7.07 -1.77
CA VAL A 111 5.30 -6.11 -1.11
C VAL A 111 3.88 -6.60 -1.27
N CYS A 112 3.01 -6.32 -0.29
CA CYS A 112 1.59 -6.64 -0.40
C CYS A 112 0.75 -5.39 -0.29
N TRP A 113 -0.47 -5.48 -0.77
CA TRP A 113 -1.50 -4.45 -0.59
C TRP A 113 -2.88 -5.07 -0.72
N ARG A 114 -3.89 -4.31 -0.31
CA ARG A 114 -5.28 -4.69 -0.51
C ARG A 114 -6.00 -3.61 -1.30
N SER A 115 -7.03 -4.01 -2.00
CA SER A 115 -7.92 -3.11 -2.71
C SER A 115 -9.35 -3.61 -2.57
N ARG A 116 -10.32 -2.70 -2.60
CA ARG A 116 -11.73 -3.09 -2.64
C ARG A 116 -11.97 -3.99 -3.86
N SER A 117 -12.73 -5.05 -3.67
CA SER A 117 -12.97 -6.04 -4.74
C SER A 117 -13.67 -5.44 -5.96
N ASP A 118 -14.42 -4.33 -5.78
CA ASP A 118 -15.09 -3.61 -6.85
C ASP A 118 -14.28 -2.42 -7.40
N ASN A 119 -13.04 -2.23 -6.97
CA ASN A 119 -12.21 -1.11 -7.42
C ASN A 119 -11.82 -1.31 -8.90
N PRO A 120 -12.13 -0.36 -9.79
CA PRO A 120 -11.77 -0.48 -11.21
C PRO A 120 -10.28 -0.66 -11.49
N VAL A 121 -9.40 -0.17 -10.62
CA VAL A 121 -7.95 -0.32 -10.78
C VAL A 121 -7.49 -1.77 -10.63
N ASN A 122 -8.31 -2.66 -10.07
CA ASN A 122 -7.93 -4.05 -9.85
C ASN A 122 -7.56 -4.78 -11.13
N LYS A 123 -8.19 -4.44 -12.24
CA LYS A 123 -7.84 -4.99 -13.56
C LYS A 123 -6.35 -4.76 -13.86
N TRP A 124 -5.85 -3.56 -13.57
CA TRP A 124 -4.45 -3.21 -13.73
C TRP A 124 -3.56 -3.98 -12.74
N TYR A 125 -4.00 -4.12 -11.48
CA TYR A 125 -3.28 -4.91 -10.48
C TYR A 125 -3.20 -6.40 -10.82
N PHE A 126 -4.28 -6.99 -11.37
CA PHE A 126 -4.28 -8.39 -11.79
C PHE A 126 -3.21 -8.67 -12.85
N GLU A 127 -2.94 -7.74 -13.72
CA GLU A 127 -1.94 -7.90 -14.77
C GLU A 127 -0.50 -7.80 -14.26
N ARG A 128 -0.26 -7.07 -13.18
CA ARG A 128 1.08 -6.70 -12.71
C ARG A 128 1.53 -7.35 -11.41
N SER A 129 0.61 -7.80 -10.59
CA SER A 129 0.94 -8.49 -9.36
C SER A 129 1.45 -9.90 -9.63
N ALA A 130 2.20 -10.47 -8.69
CA ALA A 130 2.60 -11.87 -8.75
C ALA A 130 1.44 -12.80 -8.41
N GLY A 131 0.48 -12.32 -7.62
CA GLY A 131 -0.71 -13.08 -7.27
C GLY A 131 -1.76 -12.24 -6.59
N THR A 132 -2.92 -12.84 -6.42
CA THR A 132 -4.11 -12.20 -5.87
C THR A 132 -4.96 -13.21 -5.10
N TRP A 133 -5.64 -12.73 -4.06
CA TRP A 133 -6.49 -13.58 -3.24
C TRP A 133 -7.61 -12.74 -2.62
N LYS A 134 -8.84 -13.25 -2.71
CA LYS A 134 -9.99 -12.59 -2.05
C LYS A 134 -9.95 -12.90 -0.56
N ILE A 135 -9.91 -11.85 0.25
CA ILE A 135 -9.87 -11.99 1.71
C ILE A 135 -11.26 -12.41 2.18
N PRO A 136 -11.40 -13.58 2.84
CA PRO A 136 -12.71 -13.99 3.35
C PRO A 136 -13.16 -13.10 4.50
N THR A 137 -14.46 -12.87 4.60
CA THR A 137 -15.04 -12.23 5.78
C THR A 137 -15.05 -13.23 6.94
N LYS A 138 -15.24 -12.71 8.17
CA LYS A 138 -15.36 -13.53 9.38
C LYS A 138 -16.49 -14.56 9.31
N GLU A 139 -17.44 -14.37 8.40
CA GLU A 139 -18.58 -15.26 8.19
C GLU A 139 -18.37 -16.26 7.07
N GLY A 140 -17.16 -16.36 6.51
CA GLY A 140 -16.84 -17.27 5.41
C GLY A 140 -17.39 -16.87 4.05
N LYS A 141 -17.96 -15.69 3.91
CA LYS A 141 -18.38 -15.12 2.63
C LYS A 141 -17.21 -14.46 1.91
N ALA A 142 -17.29 -14.32 0.59
CA ALA A 142 -16.32 -13.55 -0.16
C ALA A 142 -16.27 -12.12 0.40
N GLY A 143 -15.07 -11.69 0.82
CA GLY A 143 -14.89 -10.38 1.43
C GLY A 143 -14.92 -9.25 0.42
N ASP A 144 -15.08 -8.02 0.93
CA ASP A 144 -15.06 -6.81 0.14
C ASP A 144 -13.65 -6.41 -0.30
N TRP A 145 -12.63 -7.13 0.14
CA TRP A 145 -11.23 -6.81 -0.08
C TRP A 145 -10.52 -7.92 -0.85
N THR A 146 -9.66 -7.50 -1.76
CA THR A 146 -8.75 -8.38 -2.51
C THR A 146 -7.33 -8.04 -2.12
N MET A 147 -6.54 -9.08 -1.79
CA MET A 147 -5.13 -8.96 -1.51
C MET A 147 -4.33 -9.19 -2.79
N PHE A 148 -3.29 -8.38 -2.97
CA PHE A 148 -2.31 -8.51 -4.05
C PHE A 148 -0.92 -8.56 -3.45
N TRP A 149 0.03 -9.14 -4.17
CA TRP A 149 1.44 -9.13 -3.77
C TRP A 149 2.37 -9.20 -4.96
N THR A 150 3.62 -8.84 -4.69
CA THR A 150 4.75 -9.07 -5.58
C THR A 150 5.77 -9.94 -4.86
N GLY A 151 6.77 -10.45 -5.58
CA GLY A 151 7.78 -11.33 -5.03
C GLY A 151 7.51 -12.80 -5.30
N GLU A 152 8.53 -13.62 -5.15
CA GLU A 152 8.47 -15.05 -5.40
C GLU A 152 8.28 -15.83 -4.11
N GLY A 153 7.65 -17.00 -4.21
CA GLY A 153 7.53 -17.95 -3.09
C GLY A 153 6.59 -17.52 -1.97
N VAL A 154 5.73 -16.53 -2.18
CA VAL A 154 4.84 -16.00 -1.13
C VAL A 154 3.84 -17.05 -0.65
N VAL A 155 3.24 -17.78 -1.59
CA VAL A 155 2.23 -18.80 -1.27
C VAL A 155 2.89 -20.04 -0.66
N GLU A 156 4.07 -20.38 -1.11
CA GLU A 156 4.81 -21.59 -0.70
C GLU A 156 5.43 -21.44 0.69
N ASP A 157 5.79 -20.20 1.10
CA ASP A 157 6.30 -19.92 2.42
C ASP A 157 5.16 -19.57 3.37
N GLU A 158 4.81 -20.49 4.25
CA GLU A 158 3.69 -20.36 5.18
C GLU A 158 3.79 -19.08 6.04
N GLU A 159 4.98 -18.76 6.52
CA GLU A 159 5.20 -17.56 7.33
C GLU A 159 4.96 -16.25 6.56
N THR A 160 5.46 -16.20 5.33
CA THR A 160 5.25 -15.03 4.46
C THR A 160 3.76 -14.90 4.13
N TRP A 161 3.11 -15.98 3.76
CA TRP A 161 1.68 -15.98 3.46
C TRP A 161 0.84 -15.48 4.64
N LYS A 162 1.05 -16.05 5.82
CA LYS A 162 0.35 -15.63 7.04
C LYS A 162 0.61 -14.17 7.39
N SER A 163 1.84 -13.70 7.19
CA SER A 163 2.21 -12.32 7.44
C SER A 163 1.46 -11.35 6.52
N TYR A 164 1.41 -11.65 5.22
CA TYR A 164 0.73 -10.82 4.25
C TYR A 164 -0.78 -10.79 4.50
N VAL A 165 -1.37 -11.92 4.75
CA VAL A 165 -2.80 -12.02 5.10
C VAL A 165 -3.10 -11.23 6.37
N GLY A 166 -2.28 -11.39 7.40
CA GLY A 166 -2.45 -10.68 8.67
C GLY A 166 -2.38 -9.17 8.51
N VAL A 167 -1.49 -8.67 7.68
CA VAL A 167 -1.40 -7.22 7.38
C VAL A 167 -2.65 -6.75 6.65
N CYS A 168 -3.03 -7.44 5.59
CA CYS A 168 -4.17 -7.01 4.76
C CYS A 168 -5.51 -7.10 5.51
N GLU A 169 -5.63 -7.98 6.48
CA GLU A 169 -6.82 -8.06 7.36
C GLU A 169 -6.87 -6.94 8.39
N GLY A 170 -5.71 -6.45 8.83
CA GLY A 170 -5.60 -5.55 9.98
C GLY A 170 -5.39 -4.07 9.67
N VAL A 171 -5.10 -3.70 8.42
CA VAL A 171 -4.83 -2.29 8.07
C VAL A 171 -6.09 -1.44 8.22
N VAL A 172 -5.95 -0.30 8.91
CA VAL A 172 -7.06 0.63 9.14
C VAL A 172 -7.27 1.51 7.92
N PRO A 173 -8.51 1.69 7.44
CA PRO A 173 -8.82 2.62 6.35
C PRO A 173 -8.43 4.06 6.70
N SER A 174 -7.97 4.81 5.70
CA SER A 174 -7.37 6.14 5.87
C SER A 174 -8.29 7.31 5.49
N TRP A 175 -9.48 7.02 4.98
CA TRP A 175 -10.34 8.04 4.38
C TRP A 175 -11.40 8.54 5.33
N ASP A 176 -11.70 9.84 5.23
CA ASP A 176 -12.84 10.42 5.93
C ASP A 176 -14.15 9.76 5.50
N GLY A 177 -15.05 9.52 6.46
CA GLY A 177 -16.37 9.00 6.18
C GLY A 177 -16.46 7.51 5.89
N GLY A 178 -15.47 6.71 6.28
CA GLY A 178 -15.53 5.25 6.21
C GLY A 178 -15.78 4.71 4.80
N GLY A 179 -15.10 5.25 3.84
CA GLY A 179 -15.50 4.97 2.51
C GLY A 179 -14.85 3.85 1.76
N LYS A 180 -15.11 3.79 0.48
CA LYS A 180 -14.97 2.67 -0.42
C LYS A 180 -13.66 2.59 -1.19
N ALA A 181 -12.69 3.45 -0.96
CA ALA A 181 -11.53 3.53 -1.85
C ALA A 181 -10.21 3.47 -1.12
N ASP A 182 -9.80 2.32 -0.73
CA ASP A 182 -8.40 2.08 -0.42
C ASP A 182 -7.76 1.24 -1.50
#